data_3e8fd0a1e7a0b1f59c0de55a2b35af1b
#
_entry.id   3e8fd0a1e7a0b1f59c0de55a2b35af1b
#
_cell.length_a   1.000
_cell.length_b   1.000
_cell.length_c   1.000
_cell.angle_alpha   90.00
_cell.angle_beta   90.00
_cell.angle_gamma   90.00
#
_symmetry.space_group_name_H-M   'P 1'
#
loop_
_entity.id
_entity.type
_entity.pdbx_description
1 polymer ?
#
loop_
_entity_poly.entity_id
_entity_poly.type
_entity_poly.pdbx_seq_one_letter_code
_entity_poly.pdbx_strand_id
1 'polypeptide(L)'
;MSATIRMDTTHSSSEVWWPSRYGADDRAGSLNEITPGARIGAARLVRVGRVFDLSYVLSSDTPAFEGRSFSQELDIPVGPIGRNKVGWVIERVMAPSQMGTHLDGLNHLHVDGRMYNGHRIDEVAEKWGTSCCGADALPQIVTRGLLLDVAAVRGVRRLEMGAVITPDDSEAALSAQGLTVQPGDAVLFHTGWGRQWGSDDAGYVDGEPGPGSAMVDWLVEHRVSVTGCDTWSFGPVPAEDPDEPFVVPQTLNAKHGIVVLENLHLAELADARVGPFLFVVSHAKLRGATGAWVAPLAIV
;
A
#
# COMPACT_ATOMS: atom_id res chain seq x y z
N MET A 1 -27.82 10.56 -22.16
CA MET A 1 -27.02 11.29 -23.17
C MET A 1 -25.59 10.85 -22.96
N SER A 2 -25.01 10.10 -23.93
CA SER A 2 -23.66 9.57 -23.83
C SER A 2 -22.65 10.68 -24.11
N ALA A 3 -21.86 11.07 -23.13
CA ALA A 3 -20.75 11.99 -23.33
C ALA A 3 -19.57 11.21 -23.89
N THR A 4 -19.30 11.43 -25.16
CA THR A 4 -18.09 10.94 -25.82
C THR A 4 -16.92 11.82 -25.38
N ILE A 5 -16.07 11.32 -24.50
CA ILE A 5 -14.81 11.98 -24.14
C ILE A 5 -13.88 11.89 -25.36
N ARG A 6 -13.57 13.01 -25.97
CA ARG A 6 -12.52 13.09 -26.99
C ARG A 6 -11.17 13.09 -26.28
N MET A 7 -10.36 12.08 -26.52
CA MET A 7 -8.96 12.07 -26.12
C MET A 7 -8.18 13.06 -27.00
N ASP A 8 -7.61 14.06 -26.36
CA ASP A 8 -6.69 15.00 -27.00
C ASP A 8 -5.29 14.35 -27.02
N THR A 9 -4.75 14.12 -28.22
CA THR A 9 -3.51 13.36 -28.42
C THR A 9 -2.29 14.27 -28.64
N THR A 10 -2.10 15.27 -27.80
CA THR A 10 -0.88 16.08 -27.84
C THR A 10 -0.20 16.05 -26.48
N HIS A 11 0.58 14.99 -26.20
CA HIS A 11 1.49 15.00 -25.07
C HIS A 11 2.90 14.56 -25.46
N SER A 12 3.83 15.34 -25.00
CA SER A 12 5.27 15.29 -24.95
C SER A 12 5.85 13.85 -24.95
N SER A 13 7.05 13.70 -25.49
CA SER A 13 7.88 12.49 -25.45
C SER A 13 7.91 11.87 -24.06
N SER A 14 7.01 10.92 -23.80
CA SER A 14 7.00 10.17 -22.56
C SER A 14 8.29 9.36 -22.48
N GLU A 15 9.11 9.62 -21.49
CA GLU A 15 10.28 8.82 -21.18
C GLU A 15 9.84 7.37 -21.01
N VAL A 16 10.46 6.47 -21.77
CA VAL A 16 10.16 5.04 -21.73
C VAL A 16 10.73 4.48 -20.42
N TRP A 17 9.87 4.00 -19.50
CA TRP A 17 10.28 3.43 -18.18
C TRP A 17 10.38 1.91 -18.16
N TRP A 18 10.18 1.26 -19.31
CA TRP A 18 10.32 -0.18 -19.46
C TRP A 18 11.40 -0.53 -20.51
N PRO A 19 12.05 -1.70 -20.45
CA PRO A 19 11.87 -2.70 -19.40
C PRO A 19 12.34 -2.18 -18.04
N SER A 20 11.80 -2.78 -16.96
CA SER A 20 12.20 -2.42 -15.61
C SER A 20 13.68 -2.72 -15.37
N ARG A 21 14.27 -2.08 -14.37
CA ARG A 21 15.67 -2.36 -13.95
C ARG A 21 15.89 -3.80 -13.48
N TYR A 22 14.82 -4.54 -13.20
CA TYR A 22 14.86 -5.94 -12.79
C TYR A 22 14.67 -6.91 -13.97
N GLY A 23 14.48 -6.42 -15.17
CA GLY A 23 14.34 -7.19 -16.41
C GLY A 23 12.93 -7.16 -17.01
N ALA A 24 12.85 -7.52 -18.29
CA ALA A 24 11.61 -7.44 -19.06
C ALA A 24 10.52 -8.44 -18.58
N ASP A 25 10.92 -9.55 -17.99
CA ASP A 25 10.00 -10.58 -17.48
C ASP A 25 9.70 -10.42 -15.99
N ASP A 26 10.22 -9.36 -15.36
CA ASP A 26 10.04 -9.15 -13.93
C ASP A 26 8.57 -8.83 -13.58
N ARG A 27 8.11 -9.42 -12.47
CA ARG A 27 6.76 -9.26 -11.93
C ARG A 27 6.74 -8.95 -10.43
N ALA A 28 7.91 -8.78 -9.83
CA ALA A 28 8.07 -8.56 -8.40
C ALA A 28 8.45 -7.11 -8.06
N GLY A 29 8.90 -6.33 -9.04
CA GLY A 29 9.28 -4.93 -8.87
C GLY A 29 10.36 -4.74 -7.80
N SER A 30 10.17 -3.74 -6.97
CA SER A 30 11.09 -3.38 -5.88
C SER A 30 11.26 -4.49 -4.81
N LEU A 31 10.38 -5.49 -4.76
CA LEU A 31 10.56 -6.62 -3.84
C LEU A 31 11.80 -7.47 -4.18
N ASN A 32 12.37 -7.32 -5.37
CA ASN A 32 13.69 -7.89 -5.72
C ASN A 32 14.83 -7.33 -4.86
N GLU A 33 14.65 -6.17 -4.22
CA GLU A 33 15.65 -5.60 -3.30
C GLU A 33 15.72 -6.37 -1.97
N ILE A 34 14.70 -7.14 -1.62
CA ILE A 34 14.67 -7.92 -0.38
C ILE A 34 15.49 -9.19 -0.53
N THR A 35 16.78 -9.10 -0.21
CA THR A 35 17.69 -10.23 -0.27
C THR A 35 17.52 -11.21 0.90
N PRO A 36 18.04 -12.45 0.82
CA PRO A 36 18.11 -13.34 1.98
C PRO A 36 18.85 -12.72 3.17
N GLY A 37 19.90 -11.94 2.91
CA GLY A 37 20.66 -11.21 3.93
C GLY A 37 19.82 -10.15 4.64
N ALA A 38 19.01 -9.38 3.89
CA ALA A 38 18.08 -8.40 4.43
C ALA A 38 17.05 -9.05 5.37
N ARG A 39 16.48 -10.20 4.97
CA ARG A 39 15.53 -10.97 5.82
C ARG A 39 16.17 -11.44 7.12
N ILE A 40 17.39 -11.97 7.07
CA ILE A 40 18.13 -12.40 8.26
C ILE A 40 18.44 -11.20 9.16
N GLY A 41 18.86 -10.07 8.55
CA GLY A 41 19.11 -8.82 9.28
C GLY A 41 17.87 -8.33 9.99
N ALA A 42 16.74 -8.30 9.30
CA ALA A 42 15.45 -7.89 9.85
C ALA A 42 15.00 -8.81 11.01
N ALA A 43 15.12 -10.12 10.87
CA ALA A 43 14.76 -11.07 11.92
C ALA A 43 15.59 -10.87 13.21
N ARG A 44 16.82 -10.38 13.10
CA ARG A 44 17.69 -10.06 14.26
C ARG A 44 17.27 -8.80 15.01
N LEU A 45 16.32 -8.01 14.49
CA LEU A 45 15.79 -6.83 15.18
C LEU A 45 14.82 -7.20 16.31
N VAL A 46 14.25 -8.39 16.26
CA VAL A 46 13.34 -8.86 17.32
C VAL A 46 14.14 -9.06 18.61
N ARG A 47 13.80 -8.28 19.64
CA ARG A 47 14.46 -8.28 20.96
C ARG A 47 13.49 -8.51 22.11
N VAL A 48 12.28 -7.97 21.96
CA VAL A 48 11.24 -7.97 23.01
C VAL A 48 10.16 -8.99 22.70
N GLY A 49 9.90 -9.25 21.41
CA GLY A 49 8.84 -10.13 20.93
C GLY A 49 7.45 -9.47 20.96
N ARG A 50 7.37 -8.14 21.11
CA ARG A 50 6.10 -7.41 20.98
C ARG A 50 5.71 -7.33 19.51
N VAL A 51 4.45 -7.63 19.25
CA VAL A 51 3.84 -7.58 17.91
C VAL A 51 2.86 -6.42 17.85
N PHE A 52 2.96 -5.61 16.82
CA PHE A 52 1.98 -4.58 16.47
C PHE A 52 1.23 -5.05 15.22
N ASP A 53 -0.08 -5.12 15.31
CA ASP A 53 -0.97 -5.35 14.17
C ASP A 53 -1.21 -4.00 13.48
N LEU A 54 -0.81 -3.90 12.22
CA LEU A 54 -0.90 -2.68 11.43
C LEU A 54 -2.13 -2.67 10.51
N SER A 55 -3.14 -3.47 10.82
CA SER A 55 -4.36 -3.59 10.01
C SER A 55 -5.60 -3.09 10.74
N TYR A 56 -6.58 -2.65 9.97
CA TYR A 56 -7.93 -2.34 10.46
C TYR A 56 -8.87 -3.53 10.23
N VAL A 57 -9.87 -3.64 11.11
CA VAL A 57 -10.97 -4.59 10.93
C VAL A 57 -11.85 -4.13 9.76
N LEU A 58 -12.14 -5.06 8.82
CA LEU A 58 -13.05 -4.83 7.73
C LEU A 58 -14.49 -5.12 8.13
N SER A 59 -15.40 -4.22 7.79
CA SER A 59 -16.84 -4.35 8.00
C SER A 59 -17.62 -3.55 6.97
N SER A 60 -18.94 -3.62 7.01
CA SER A 60 -19.82 -2.74 6.22
C SER A 60 -19.63 -1.24 6.49
N ASP A 61 -19.06 -0.91 7.66
CA ASP A 61 -18.83 0.46 8.10
C ASP A 61 -17.39 0.94 7.80
N THR A 62 -16.58 0.10 7.13
CA THR A 62 -15.22 0.47 6.73
C THR A 62 -15.25 1.71 5.84
N PRO A 63 -14.55 2.81 6.23
CA PRO A 63 -14.45 3.98 5.38
C PRO A 63 -13.79 3.63 4.05
N ALA A 64 -14.36 4.09 2.95
CA ALA A 64 -13.91 3.72 1.62
C ALA A 64 -14.13 4.85 0.62
N PHE A 65 -13.26 4.92 -0.37
CA PHE A 65 -13.40 5.81 -1.51
C PHE A 65 -14.73 5.58 -2.24
N GLU A 66 -15.27 6.63 -2.82
CA GLU A 66 -16.58 6.64 -3.49
C GLU A 66 -16.75 5.46 -4.46
N GLY A 67 -17.90 4.80 -4.39
CA GLY A 67 -18.25 3.65 -5.22
C GLY A 67 -17.73 2.30 -4.72
N ARG A 68 -16.93 2.25 -3.64
CA ARG A 68 -16.49 1.01 -3.00
C ARG A 68 -17.41 0.65 -1.84
N SER A 69 -17.68 -0.64 -1.68
CA SER A 69 -18.51 -1.15 -0.58
C SER A 69 -18.05 -2.54 -0.15
N PHE A 70 -18.32 -2.87 1.11
CA PHE A 70 -18.07 -4.18 1.70
C PHE A 70 -19.39 -4.86 2.02
N SER A 71 -19.55 -6.12 1.64
CA SER A 71 -20.68 -6.97 2.01
C SER A 71 -20.18 -8.29 2.55
N GLN A 72 -20.73 -8.70 3.68
CA GLN A 72 -20.45 -10.00 4.28
C GLN A 72 -21.77 -10.65 4.68
N GLU A 73 -22.00 -11.85 4.18
CA GLU A 73 -23.19 -12.64 4.44
C GLU A 73 -22.83 -13.96 5.09
N LEU A 74 -23.46 -14.26 6.22
CA LEU A 74 -23.30 -15.53 6.91
C LEU A 74 -24.09 -16.62 6.20
N ASP A 75 -23.45 -17.74 5.92
CA ASP A 75 -24.05 -18.93 5.34
C ASP A 75 -23.96 -20.09 6.35
N ILE A 76 -25.10 -20.70 6.68
CA ILE A 76 -25.18 -21.90 7.53
C ILE A 76 -25.80 -23.02 6.68
N PRO A 77 -24.99 -23.64 5.80
CA PRO A 77 -25.56 -24.45 4.73
C PRO A 77 -26.16 -25.77 5.19
N VAL A 78 -25.55 -26.44 6.16
CA VAL A 78 -25.96 -27.79 6.61
C VAL A 78 -25.50 -28.04 8.03
N GLY A 79 -26.27 -28.81 8.75
CA GLY A 79 -25.85 -29.39 10.02
C GLY A 79 -27.02 -29.66 10.96
N PRO A 80 -26.81 -30.41 12.03
CA PRO A 80 -25.64 -31.25 12.31
C PRO A 80 -25.64 -32.57 11.50
N ILE A 81 -24.46 -33.04 11.10
CA ILE A 81 -24.30 -34.31 10.37
C ILE A 81 -23.45 -35.31 11.17
N GLY A 82 -23.63 -36.59 10.86
CA GLY A 82 -22.90 -37.69 11.51
C GLY A 82 -23.27 -37.94 12.96
N ARG A 83 -22.65 -38.95 13.59
CA ARG A 83 -22.87 -39.28 15.01
C ARG A 83 -22.27 -38.22 15.95
N ASN A 84 -21.22 -37.54 15.52
CA ASN A 84 -20.57 -36.44 16.21
C ASN A 84 -21.32 -35.11 16.05
N LYS A 85 -22.42 -35.09 15.28
CA LYS A 85 -23.28 -33.92 15.07
C LYS A 85 -22.51 -32.67 14.66
N VAL A 86 -21.52 -32.82 13.75
CA VAL A 86 -20.74 -31.69 13.26
C VAL A 86 -21.62 -30.76 12.42
N GLY A 87 -21.45 -29.47 12.64
CA GLY A 87 -21.96 -28.38 11.81
C GLY A 87 -20.86 -27.35 11.55
N TRP A 88 -21.04 -26.48 10.59
CA TRP A 88 -20.13 -25.38 10.29
C TRP A 88 -20.90 -24.14 9.87
N VAL A 89 -20.20 -23.03 10.01
CA VAL A 89 -20.68 -21.71 9.58
C VAL A 89 -19.61 -21.14 8.66
N ILE A 90 -20.03 -20.60 7.54
CA ILE A 90 -19.17 -19.93 6.57
C ILE A 90 -19.75 -18.58 6.20
N GLU A 91 -18.93 -17.68 5.73
CA GLU A 91 -19.36 -16.40 5.21
C GLU A 91 -18.92 -16.23 3.76
N ARG A 92 -19.64 -15.36 3.06
CA ARG A 92 -19.29 -14.84 1.75
C ARG A 92 -18.95 -13.39 1.91
N VAL A 93 -17.80 -12.98 1.35
CA VAL A 93 -17.35 -11.59 1.36
C VAL A 93 -17.27 -11.09 -0.08
N MET A 94 -17.83 -9.91 -0.32
CA MET A 94 -17.75 -9.20 -1.59
C MET A 94 -17.33 -7.76 -1.34
N ALA A 95 -16.15 -7.42 -1.79
CA ALA A 95 -15.60 -6.07 -1.73
C ALA A 95 -14.43 -5.91 -2.71
N PRO A 96 -14.07 -4.69 -3.12
CA PRO A 96 -12.81 -4.43 -3.80
C PRO A 96 -11.60 -4.75 -2.91
N SER A 97 -10.51 -5.23 -3.51
CA SER A 97 -9.26 -5.47 -2.78
C SER A 97 -8.66 -4.19 -2.19
N GLN A 98 -8.93 -3.04 -2.83
CA GLN A 98 -8.47 -1.71 -2.42
C GLN A 98 -9.41 -1.09 -1.38
N MET A 99 -9.69 -1.80 -0.31
CA MET A 99 -10.56 -1.38 0.77
C MET A 99 -10.00 -1.83 2.12
N GLY A 100 -9.98 -0.96 3.13
CA GLY A 100 -9.26 -1.23 4.38
C GLY A 100 -7.76 -1.40 4.16
N THR A 101 -7.06 -2.06 5.07
CA THR A 101 -5.62 -2.28 4.95
C THR A 101 -5.31 -3.24 3.82
N HIS A 102 -4.61 -2.76 2.81
CA HIS A 102 -4.32 -3.54 1.60
C HIS A 102 -2.96 -3.20 1.00
N LEU A 103 -2.52 -4.05 0.08
CA LEU A 103 -1.41 -3.78 -0.82
C LEU A 103 -1.92 -3.66 -2.26
N ASP A 104 -1.27 -2.84 -3.04
CA ASP A 104 -1.50 -2.73 -4.47
C ASP A 104 -0.62 -3.69 -5.25
N GLY A 105 -1.25 -4.43 -6.17
CA GLY A 105 -0.55 -5.19 -7.19
C GLY A 105 0.09 -4.27 -8.23
N LEU A 106 1.12 -4.74 -8.93
CA LEU A 106 1.80 -3.95 -9.97
C LEU A 106 0.97 -3.81 -11.26
N ASN A 107 -0.26 -4.30 -11.23
CA ASN A 107 -1.30 -4.18 -12.25
C ASN A 107 -2.46 -3.26 -11.82
N HIS A 108 -2.34 -2.58 -10.65
CA HIS A 108 -3.41 -1.72 -10.15
C HIS A 108 -3.45 -0.38 -10.88
N LEU A 109 -2.33 0.33 -10.92
CA LEU A 109 -2.24 1.65 -11.53
C LEU A 109 -1.54 1.57 -12.89
N HIS A 110 -1.91 2.50 -13.79
CA HIS A 110 -1.33 2.57 -15.12
C HIS A 110 -1.16 4.03 -15.57
N VAL A 111 -0.21 4.26 -16.46
CA VAL A 111 0.02 5.53 -17.16
C VAL A 111 -0.30 5.32 -18.63
N ASP A 112 -1.27 6.03 -19.17
CA ASP A 112 -1.72 5.90 -20.57
C ASP A 112 -1.99 4.43 -20.98
N GLY A 113 -2.71 3.69 -20.13
CA GLY A 113 -3.04 2.28 -20.34
C GLY A 113 -1.87 1.31 -20.17
N ARG A 114 -0.71 1.76 -19.69
CA ARG A 114 0.47 0.91 -19.39
C ARG A 114 0.71 0.81 -17.91
N MET A 115 0.74 -0.40 -17.40
CA MET A 115 1.10 -0.73 -16.03
C MET A 115 2.59 -1.11 -15.94
N TYR A 116 3.01 -1.60 -14.79
CA TYR A 116 4.39 -1.98 -14.54
C TYR A 116 4.99 -2.79 -15.69
N ASN A 117 6.26 -2.53 -15.96
CA ASN A 117 7.07 -3.13 -17.03
C ASN A 117 6.50 -2.92 -18.46
N GLY A 118 5.63 -1.90 -18.63
CA GLY A 118 5.10 -1.48 -19.92
C GLY A 118 3.97 -2.33 -20.48
N HIS A 119 3.47 -3.31 -19.72
CA HIS A 119 2.33 -4.13 -20.14
C HIS A 119 1.07 -3.29 -20.34
N ARG A 120 0.37 -3.50 -21.46
CA ARG A 120 -0.88 -2.78 -21.75
C ARG A 120 -2.06 -3.46 -21.06
N ILE A 121 -2.88 -2.66 -20.39
CA ILE A 121 -4.06 -3.18 -19.69
C ILE A 121 -5.06 -3.85 -20.64
N ASP A 122 -5.24 -3.31 -21.85
CA ASP A 122 -6.13 -3.85 -22.87
C ASP A 122 -5.66 -5.21 -23.46
N GLU A 123 -4.37 -5.54 -23.31
CA GLU A 123 -3.79 -6.82 -23.75
C GLU A 123 -3.83 -7.88 -22.65
N VAL A 124 -3.80 -7.47 -21.38
CA VAL A 124 -3.65 -8.40 -20.24
C VAL A 124 -4.88 -8.54 -19.39
N ALA A 125 -5.88 -7.67 -19.54
CA ALA A 125 -7.12 -7.74 -18.77
C ALA A 125 -7.99 -8.93 -19.19
N GLU A 126 -8.44 -9.71 -18.19
CA GLU A 126 -9.31 -10.86 -18.33
C GLU A 126 -10.52 -10.67 -17.39
N LYS A 127 -11.57 -11.48 -17.58
CA LYS A 127 -12.78 -11.40 -16.73
C LYS A 127 -12.52 -11.67 -15.24
N TRP A 128 -11.41 -12.33 -14.92
CA TRP A 128 -11.03 -12.76 -13.57
C TRP A 128 -9.88 -11.94 -12.96
N GLY A 129 -9.31 -10.98 -13.69
CA GLY A 129 -8.16 -10.18 -13.27
C GLY A 129 -7.23 -9.89 -14.45
N THR A 130 -5.93 -9.81 -14.22
CA THR A 130 -4.94 -9.66 -15.29
C THR A 130 -4.07 -10.91 -15.46
N SER A 131 -3.58 -11.15 -16.65
CA SER A 131 -2.71 -12.30 -16.97
C SER A 131 -1.25 -12.10 -16.52
N CYS A 132 -0.88 -10.88 -16.09
CA CYS A 132 0.45 -10.59 -15.52
C CYS A 132 0.40 -9.52 -14.43
N CYS A 133 1.48 -9.43 -13.67
CA CYS A 133 1.74 -8.43 -12.63
C CYS A 133 0.69 -8.35 -11.51
N GLY A 134 -0.19 -9.34 -11.39
CA GLY A 134 -1.16 -9.40 -10.30
C GLY A 134 -0.50 -9.59 -8.93
N ALA A 135 -1.24 -9.26 -7.87
CA ALA A 135 -0.77 -9.43 -6.50
C ALA A 135 -0.34 -10.88 -6.19
N ASP A 136 -0.91 -11.87 -6.89
CA ASP A 136 -0.52 -13.28 -6.77
C ASP A 136 0.93 -13.57 -7.22
N ALA A 137 1.51 -12.73 -8.07
CA ALA A 137 2.91 -12.83 -8.50
C ALA A 137 3.89 -12.27 -7.47
N LEU A 138 3.44 -11.39 -6.59
CA LEU A 138 4.28 -10.77 -5.58
C LEU A 138 4.75 -11.80 -4.53
N PRO A 139 6.05 -11.85 -4.18
CA PRO A 139 6.51 -12.64 -3.05
C PRO A 139 5.96 -12.09 -1.73
N GLN A 140 5.90 -12.95 -0.70
CA GLN A 140 5.59 -12.51 0.66
C GLN A 140 6.71 -11.60 1.18
N ILE A 141 6.36 -10.56 1.91
CA ILE A 141 7.28 -9.51 2.34
C ILE A 141 7.76 -9.80 3.75
N VAL A 142 9.07 -9.96 3.89
CA VAL A 142 9.75 -10.06 5.18
C VAL A 142 11.03 -9.24 5.08
N THR A 143 11.08 -8.08 5.73
CA THR A 143 12.20 -7.14 5.62
C THR A 143 12.31 -6.26 6.85
N ARG A 144 13.29 -5.37 6.88
CA ARG A 144 13.39 -4.31 7.88
C ARG A 144 12.35 -3.24 7.58
N GLY A 145 11.56 -2.87 8.61
CA GLY A 145 10.62 -1.75 8.55
C GLY A 145 11.16 -0.54 9.31
N LEU A 146 10.90 0.64 8.75
CA LEU A 146 11.15 1.94 9.34
C LEU A 146 9.84 2.72 9.40
N LEU A 147 9.53 3.31 10.55
CA LEU A 147 8.41 4.24 10.69
C LEU A 147 8.95 5.67 10.67
N LEU A 148 8.54 6.45 9.68
CA LEU A 148 8.79 7.89 9.63
C LEU A 148 7.58 8.61 10.22
N ASP A 149 7.69 9.02 11.48
CA ASP A 149 6.63 9.74 12.18
C ASP A 149 6.67 11.23 11.81
N VAL A 150 6.10 11.56 10.65
CA VAL A 150 6.08 12.93 10.12
C VAL A 150 5.21 13.85 10.97
N ALA A 151 4.13 13.33 11.55
CA ALA A 151 3.32 14.11 12.47
C ALA A 151 4.14 14.59 13.68
N ALA A 152 4.94 13.70 14.27
CA ALA A 152 5.83 14.06 15.38
C ALA A 152 6.94 15.04 14.95
N VAL A 153 7.54 14.86 13.77
CA VAL A 153 8.55 15.78 13.20
C VAL A 153 7.99 17.19 13.08
N ARG A 154 6.77 17.33 12.61
CA ARG A 154 6.07 18.62 12.46
C ARG A 154 5.44 19.12 13.77
N GLY A 155 5.57 18.39 14.88
CA GLY A 155 5.06 18.78 16.19
C GLY A 155 3.53 18.80 16.29
N VAL A 156 2.84 18.01 15.48
CA VAL A 156 1.38 17.91 15.42
C VAL A 156 0.92 16.49 15.73
N ARG A 157 -0.33 16.33 16.14
CA ARG A 157 -0.93 15.01 16.36
C ARG A 157 -1.36 14.35 15.04
N ARG A 158 -1.71 15.18 14.07
CA ARG A 158 -2.19 14.80 12.74
C ARG A 158 -1.83 15.90 11.76
N LEU A 159 -1.40 15.52 10.55
CA LEU A 159 -1.20 16.45 9.44
C LEU A 159 -2.56 16.96 8.94
N GLU A 160 -2.56 18.13 8.33
CA GLU A 160 -3.76 18.68 7.67
C GLU A 160 -4.01 17.99 6.33
N MET A 161 -5.28 18.03 5.88
CA MET A 161 -5.69 17.58 4.55
C MET A 161 -4.83 18.26 3.46
N GLY A 162 -4.37 17.50 2.47
CA GLY A 162 -3.53 17.99 1.39
C GLY A 162 -2.10 18.35 1.80
N ALA A 163 -1.72 18.12 3.06
CA ALA A 163 -0.34 18.37 3.49
C ALA A 163 0.64 17.43 2.78
N VAL A 164 1.62 18.03 2.11
CA VAL A 164 2.65 17.31 1.35
C VAL A 164 3.80 16.91 2.26
N ILE A 165 4.16 15.63 2.27
CA ILE A 165 5.37 15.12 2.91
C ILE A 165 6.53 15.23 1.93
N THR A 166 7.65 15.78 2.40
CA THR A 166 8.83 16.05 1.58
C THR A 166 10.00 15.14 1.95
N PRO A 167 11.05 15.05 1.11
CA PRO A 167 12.31 14.40 1.48
C PRO A 167 12.90 14.97 2.78
N ASP A 168 12.82 16.27 3.02
CA ASP A 168 13.33 16.89 4.25
C ASP A 168 12.60 16.40 5.51
N ASP A 169 11.29 16.17 5.44
CA ASP A 169 10.54 15.55 6.54
C ASP A 169 11.04 14.14 6.84
N SER A 170 11.33 13.39 5.77
CA SER A 170 11.83 12.01 5.87
C SER A 170 13.22 11.96 6.49
N GLU A 171 14.12 12.84 6.04
CA GLU A 171 15.47 12.94 6.59
C GLU A 171 15.45 13.42 8.06
N ALA A 172 14.55 14.35 8.40
CA ALA A 172 14.36 14.77 9.78
C ALA A 172 13.86 13.62 10.68
N ALA A 173 12.91 12.82 10.19
CA ALA A 173 12.41 11.65 10.92
C ALA A 173 13.48 10.57 11.11
N LEU A 174 14.30 10.31 10.10
CA LEU A 174 15.42 9.39 10.17
C LEU A 174 16.50 9.89 11.13
N SER A 175 16.87 11.16 11.00
CA SER A 175 17.87 11.81 11.87
C SER A 175 17.47 11.77 13.34
N ALA A 176 16.20 12.03 13.64
CA ALA A 176 15.68 11.97 15.01
C ALA A 176 15.79 10.57 15.65
N GLN A 177 15.82 9.53 14.83
CA GLN A 177 15.99 8.14 15.25
C GLN A 177 17.42 7.61 15.12
N GLY A 178 18.34 8.39 14.51
CA GLY A 178 19.70 7.96 14.20
C GLY A 178 19.73 6.82 13.16
N LEU A 179 18.79 6.80 12.22
CA LEU A 179 18.61 5.75 11.22
C LEU A 179 18.96 6.24 9.81
N THR A 180 19.23 5.27 8.95
CA THR A 180 19.35 5.45 7.50
C THR A 180 18.59 4.36 6.78
N VAL A 181 18.00 4.67 5.64
CA VAL A 181 17.36 3.69 4.77
C VAL A 181 18.41 2.80 4.12
N GLN A 182 18.11 1.53 3.99
CA GLN A 182 18.92 0.54 3.28
C GLN A 182 18.12 -0.06 2.13
N PRO A 183 18.76 -0.47 1.04
CA PRO A 183 18.09 -1.19 -0.04
C PRO A 183 17.28 -2.37 0.49
N GLY A 184 16.02 -2.45 0.08
CA GLY A 184 15.10 -3.49 0.49
C GLY A 184 14.29 -3.20 1.76
N ASP A 185 14.47 -2.04 2.40
CA ASP A 185 13.63 -1.62 3.53
C ASP A 185 12.18 -1.39 3.12
N ALA A 186 11.29 -1.56 4.08
CA ALA A 186 9.95 -0.99 4.06
C ALA A 186 9.95 0.36 4.79
N VAL A 187 9.46 1.40 4.14
CA VAL A 187 9.37 2.76 4.71
C VAL A 187 7.90 3.13 4.86
N LEU A 188 7.44 3.30 6.09
CA LEU A 188 6.06 3.61 6.43
C LEU A 188 5.97 5.05 6.95
N PHE A 189 4.97 5.80 6.47
CA PHE A 189 4.74 7.21 6.85
C PHE A 189 3.55 7.31 7.79
N HIS A 190 3.80 7.77 9.02
CA HIS A 190 2.75 8.10 9.97
C HIS A 190 2.41 9.58 9.87
N THR A 191 1.19 9.85 9.45
CA THR A 191 0.63 11.20 9.31
C THR A 191 -0.29 11.57 10.47
N GLY A 192 -0.72 10.58 11.25
CA GLY A 192 -1.77 10.70 12.24
C GLY A 192 -3.19 10.73 11.66
N TRP A 193 -3.33 10.70 10.32
CA TRP A 193 -4.62 10.73 9.63
C TRP A 193 -5.48 9.51 9.99
N GLY A 194 -4.86 8.34 10.10
CA GLY A 194 -5.51 7.09 10.50
C GLY A 194 -6.21 7.13 11.86
N ARG A 195 -5.93 8.14 12.71
CA ARG A 195 -6.63 8.32 14.00
C ARG A 195 -8.09 8.75 13.85
N GLN A 196 -8.52 9.12 12.64
CA GLN A 196 -9.92 9.43 12.32
C GLN A 196 -10.76 8.16 12.08
N TRP A 197 -10.12 7.05 11.69
CA TRP A 197 -10.81 5.79 11.42
C TRP A 197 -11.71 5.36 12.58
N GLY A 198 -13.01 5.13 12.28
CA GLY A 198 -14.02 4.76 13.27
C GLY A 198 -14.51 5.90 14.17
N SER A 199 -13.97 7.12 14.00
CA SER A 199 -14.40 8.29 14.79
C SER A 199 -14.89 9.44 13.92
N ASP A 200 -14.34 9.60 12.73
CA ASP A 200 -14.71 10.59 11.71
C ASP A 200 -14.44 10.02 10.32
N ASP A 201 -15.17 9.00 9.95
CA ASP A 201 -14.96 8.27 8.70
C ASP A 201 -15.25 9.13 7.46
N ALA A 202 -16.18 10.06 7.55
CA ALA A 202 -16.46 11.01 6.48
C ALA A 202 -15.27 11.96 6.25
N GLY A 203 -14.72 12.53 7.31
CA GLY A 203 -13.51 13.35 7.24
C GLY A 203 -12.27 12.55 6.80
N TYR A 204 -12.21 11.27 7.15
CA TYR A 204 -11.13 10.38 6.74
C TYR A 204 -11.04 10.24 5.21
N VAL A 205 -12.16 10.11 4.51
CA VAL A 205 -12.21 9.87 3.05
C VAL A 205 -12.38 11.14 2.20
N ASP A 206 -12.63 12.31 2.82
CA ASP A 206 -12.82 13.58 2.11
C ASP A 206 -11.51 14.11 1.49
N GLY A 207 -10.38 13.73 2.05
CA GLY A 207 -9.03 14.04 1.58
C GLY A 207 -7.99 13.41 2.48
N GLU A 208 -6.72 13.74 2.28
CA GLU A 208 -5.63 13.20 3.09
C GLU A 208 -4.31 13.95 2.90
N PRO A 209 -3.38 13.91 3.89
CA PRO A 209 -1.98 14.25 3.69
C PRO A 209 -1.25 13.06 3.04
N GLY A 210 -0.08 13.30 2.46
CA GLY A 210 0.74 12.19 2.00
C GLY A 210 2.05 12.60 1.36
N PRO A 211 2.89 11.61 0.99
CA PRO A 211 4.12 11.85 0.26
C PRO A 211 3.88 12.58 -1.05
N GLY A 212 4.63 13.67 -1.27
CA GLY A 212 4.56 14.45 -2.49
C GLY A 212 5.38 13.88 -3.64
N SER A 213 5.31 14.53 -4.79
CA SER A 213 5.96 14.07 -6.03
C SER A 213 7.48 13.91 -5.88
N ALA A 214 8.15 14.77 -5.10
CA ALA A 214 9.57 14.65 -4.81
C ALA A 214 9.94 13.38 -4.01
N MET A 215 8.98 12.76 -3.32
CA MET A 215 9.20 11.52 -2.59
C MET A 215 9.35 10.31 -3.50
N VAL A 216 8.88 10.39 -4.74
CA VAL A 216 9.06 9.30 -5.73
C VAL A 216 10.55 9.06 -5.94
N ASP A 217 11.30 10.11 -6.31
CA ASP A 217 12.73 10.00 -6.55
C ASP A 217 13.48 9.57 -5.29
N TRP A 218 13.12 10.14 -4.14
CA TRP A 218 13.71 9.77 -2.86
C TRP A 218 13.55 8.28 -2.55
N LEU A 219 12.34 7.71 -2.70
CA LEU A 219 12.06 6.29 -2.47
C LEU A 219 12.83 5.38 -3.46
N VAL A 220 12.91 5.80 -4.73
CA VAL A 220 13.62 5.08 -5.79
C VAL A 220 15.13 5.07 -5.56
N GLU A 221 15.72 6.21 -5.23
CA GLU A 221 17.15 6.36 -4.96
C GLU A 221 17.59 5.54 -3.76
N HIS A 222 16.78 5.51 -2.70
CA HIS A 222 17.01 4.68 -1.51
C HIS A 222 16.70 3.19 -1.73
N ARG A 223 16.22 2.81 -2.92
CA ARG A 223 15.88 1.42 -3.26
C ARG A 223 14.90 0.80 -2.26
N VAL A 224 13.91 1.59 -1.85
CA VAL A 224 12.84 1.14 -0.97
C VAL A 224 12.05 0.02 -1.65
N SER A 225 11.80 -1.07 -0.94
CA SER A 225 11.07 -2.21 -1.50
C SER A 225 9.56 -2.08 -1.36
N VAL A 226 9.12 -1.50 -0.26
CA VAL A 226 7.71 -1.31 0.09
C VAL A 226 7.55 0.03 0.77
N THR A 227 6.50 0.73 0.43
CA THR A 227 6.12 1.94 1.16
C THR A 227 4.65 1.87 1.57
N GLY A 228 4.24 2.70 2.52
CA GLY A 228 2.83 2.76 2.93
C GLY A 228 2.54 3.90 3.88
N CYS A 229 1.26 4.18 4.07
CA CYS A 229 0.77 5.30 4.85
C CYS A 229 -0.48 4.92 5.66
N ASP A 230 -0.78 5.70 6.70
CA ASP A 230 -2.03 5.59 7.49
C ASP A 230 -3.20 6.37 6.86
N THR A 231 -3.19 6.50 5.54
CA THR A 231 -4.17 7.20 4.70
C THR A 231 -4.85 6.22 3.74
N TRP A 232 -5.97 6.62 3.13
CA TRP A 232 -6.77 5.74 2.27
C TRP A 232 -6.22 5.59 0.84
N SER A 233 -5.26 6.44 0.46
CA SER A 233 -4.40 6.33 -0.70
C SER A 233 -2.96 6.69 -0.30
N PHE A 234 -2.06 6.88 -1.28
CA PHE A 234 -0.66 7.24 -1.04
C PHE A 234 -0.30 8.52 -1.79
N GLY A 235 -0.39 9.64 -1.11
CA GLY A 235 -0.17 10.98 -1.65
C GLY A 235 -1.18 11.98 -1.11
N PRO A 236 -0.95 13.28 -1.28
CA PRO A 236 -1.88 14.28 -0.78
C PRO A 236 -3.16 14.34 -1.62
N VAL A 237 -4.30 14.46 -0.95
CA VAL A 237 -5.59 14.77 -1.57
C VAL A 237 -6.19 15.98 -0.85
N PRO A 238 -6.39 17.13 -1.54
CA PRO A 238 -6.15 17.37 -2.98
C PRO A 238 -4.67 17.23 -3.37
N ALA A 239 -4.43 16.83 -4.63
CA ALA A 239 -3.08 16.65 -5.17
C ALA A 239 -2.29 17.97 -5.21
N GLU A 240 -0.94 17.89 -5.24
CA GLU A 240 -0.05 19.06 -5.42
C GLU A 240 -0.35 19.80 -6.73
N ASP A 241 -0.55 19.05 -7.81
CA ASP A 241 -1.07 19.55 -9.08
C ASP A 241 -2.47 18.97 -9.29
N PRO A 242 -3.52 19.80 -9.33
CA PRO A 242 -4.89 19.34 -9.53
C PRO A 242 -5.12 18.60 -10.87
N ASP A 243 -4.26 18.82 -11.86
CA ASP A 243 -4.32 18.14 -13.16
C ASP A 243 -3.62 16.78 -13.16
N GLU A 244 -2.89 16.45 -12.07
CA GLU A 244 -2.17 15.18 -11.87
C GLU A 244 -2.63 14.42 -10.61
N PRO A 245 -3.90 14.04 -10.50
CA PRO A 245 -4.39 13.32 -9.32
C PRO A 245 -3.71 11.96 -9.19
N PHE A 246 -3.36 11.58 -7.95
CA PHE A 246 -2.71 10.31 -7.62
C PHE A 246 -1.39 10.04 -8.35
N VAL A 247 -0.69 11.08 -8.78
CA VAL A 247 0.58 10.94 -9.55
C VAL A 247 1.66 10.18 -8.77
N VAL A 248 1.69 10.30 -7.44
CA VAL A 248 2.69 9.64 -6.59
C VAL A 248 2.52 8.11 -6.59
N PRO A 249 1.39 7.55 -6.14
CA PRO A 249 1.20 6.09 -6.17
C PRO A 249 1.21 5.54 -7.60
N GLN A 250 0.68 6.29 -8.58
CA GLN A 250 0.72 5.92 -9.99
C GLN A 250 2.16 5.73 -10.47
N THR A 251 3.04 6.70 -10.19
CA THR A 251 4.43 6.67 -10.64
C THR A 251 5.22 5.57 -9.92
N LEU A 252 5.06 5.44 -8.61
CA LEU A 252 5.70 4.38 -7.83
C LEU A 252 5.30 2.99 -8.34
N ASN A 253 4.02 2.73 -8.49
CA ASN A 253 3.49 1.43 -8.87
C ASN A 253 3.80 1.11 -10.35
N ALA A 254 3.35 1.96 -11.28
CA ALA A 254 3.43 1.68 -12.71
C ALA A 254 4.84 1.83 -13.28
N LYS A 255 5.59 2.88 -12.89
CA LYS A 255 6.91 3.15 -13.49
C LYS A 255 8.05 2.46 -12.75
N HIS A 256 8.01 2.41 -11.42
CA HIS A 256 9.13 1.92 -10.60
C HIS A 256 8.88 0.55 -9.97
N GLY A 257 7.64 0.05 -10.01
CA GLY A 257 7.28 -1.24 -9.43
C GLY A 257 7.45 -1.28 -7.91
N ILE A 258 7.30 -0.13 -7.23
CA ILE A 258 7.32 -0.07 -5.78
C ILE A 258 5.94 -0.45 -5.26
N VAL A 259 5.90 -1.44 -4.36
CA VAL A 259 4.67 -1.89 -3.74
C VAL A 259 4.21 -0.87 -2.71
N VAL A 260 2.94 -0.47 -2.81
CA VAL A 260 2.31 0.49 -1.92
C VAL A 260 1.32 -0.22 -1.00
N LEU A 261 1.31 0.18 0.26
CA LEU A 261 0.37 -0.24 1.28
C LEU A 261 -0.46 0.97 1.73
N GLU A 262 -1.76 0.78 1.83
CA GLU A 262 -2.69 1.83 2.21
C GLU A 262 -3.53 1.43 3.42
N ASN A 263 -4.09 2.43 4.10
CA ASN A 263 -4.88 2.24 5.31
C ASN A 263 -4.12 1.44 6.39
N LEU A 264 -2.87 1.81 6.66
CA LEU A 264 -2.10 1.18 7.73
C LEU A 264 -2.51 1.74 9.11
N HIS A 265 -2.70 0.87 10.09
CA HIS A 265 -2.95 1.25 11.48
C HIS A 265 -1.62 1.54 12.19
N LEU A 266 -1.06 2.74 12.01
CA LEU A 266 0.28 3.10 12.48
C LEU A 266 0.31 3.79 13.85
N ALA A 267 -0.85 4.20 14.39
CA ALA A 267 -0.93 5.02 15.58
C ALA A 267 -0.27 4.39 16.81
N GLU A 268 -0.49 3.10 17.08
CA GLU A 268 0.09 2.40 18.22
C GLU A 268 1.61 2.24 18.08
N LEU A 269 2.09 1.96 16.86
CA LEU A 269 3.51 1.84 16.56
C LEU A 269 4.23 3.19 16.75
N ALA A 270 3.61 4.29 16.30
CA ALA A 270 4.14 5.65 16.47
C ALA A 270 4.18 6.06 17.95
N ASP A 271 3.08 5.82 18.69
CA ASP A 271 3.00 6.14 20.12
C ASP A 271 4.04 5.36 20.94
N ALA A 272 4.39 4.14 20.53
CA ALA A 272 5.41 3.32 21.17
C ALA A 272 6.85 3.77 20.87
N ARG A 273 7.06 4.64 19.89
CA ARG A 273 8.39 5.19 19.50
C ARG A 273 9.44 4.11 19.31
N VAL A 274 9.05 3.02 18.65
CA VAL A 274 9.97 1.91 18.38
C VAL A 274 10.99 2.30 17.31
N GLY A 275 12.20 1.74 17.40
CA GLY A 275 13.22 1.84 16.35
C GLY A 275 12.86 0.94 15.14
N PRO A 276 13.86 0.52 14.35
CA PRO A 276 13.62 -0.37 13.22
C PRO A 276 13.08 -1.71 13.73
N PHE A 277 12.20 -2.33 12.96
CA PHE A 277 11.49 -3.55 13.33
C PHE A 277 11.54 -4.60 12.20
N LEU A 278 11.25 -5.84 12.56
CA LEU A 278 10.93 -6.86 11.57
C LEU A 278 9.53 -6.57 11.02
N PHE A 279 9.47 -6.28 9.72
CA PHE A 279 8.22 -6.05 8.99
C PHE A 279 7.81 -7.29 8.22
N VAL A 280 6.58 -7.73 8.41
CA VAL A 280 6.03 -8.93 7.77
C VAL A 280 4.69 -8.60 7.14
N VAL A 281 4.56 -8.89 5.84
CA VAL A 281 3.28 -8.81 5.12
C VAL A 281 3.05 -10.10 4.36
N SER A 282 1.91 -10.71 4.60
CA SER A 282 1.46 -11.90 3.87
C SER A 282 0.08 -11.65 3.28
N HIS A 283 -0.16 -12.14 2.09
CA HIS A 283 -1.42 -11.98 1.39
C HIS A 283 -1.90 -13.27 0.73
N ALA A 284 -3.21 -13.40 0.58
CA ALA A 284 -3.82 -14.47 -0.20
C ALA A 284 -3.52 -14.26 -1.68
N LYS A 285 -3.14 -15.34 -2.37
CA LYS A 285 -2.80 -15.29 -3.78
C LYS A 285 -4.03 -15.52 -4.66
N LEU A 286 -4.80 -14.45 -4.88
CA LEU A 286 -5.89 -14.46 -5.86
C LEU A 286 -5.31 -14.18 -7.24
N ARG A 287 -5.49 -15.12 -8.16
CA ARG A 287 -4.93 -15.04 -9.50
C ARG A 287 -5.32 -13.75 -10.21
N GLY A 288 -4.32 -12.97 -10.63
CA GLY A 288 -4.47 -11.74 -11.38
C GLY A 288 -5.17 -10.61 -10.65
N ALA A 289 -5.29 -10.71 -9.32
CA ALA A 289 -5.88 -9.63 -8.52
C ALA A 289 -5.04 -8.36 -8.58
N THR A 290 -5.69 -7.20 -8.58
CA THR A 290 -5.04 -5.90 -8.63
C THR A 290 -4.57 -5.40 -7.27
N GLY A 291 -4.88 -6.12 -6.21
CA GLY A 291 -4.45 -5.86 -4.84
C GLY A 291 -4.83 -7.02 -3.95
N ALA A 292 -4.49 -6.92 -2.68
CA ALA A 292 -4.86 -7.92 -1.68
C ALA A 292 -5.03 -7.28 -0.31
N TRP A 293 -6.04 -7.71 0.43
CA TRP A 293 -6.11 -7.42 1.86
C TRP A 293 -4.91 -8.03 2.57
N VAL A 294 -4.37 -7.29 3.50
CA VAL A 294 -3.21 -7.69 4.28
C VAL A 294 -3.39 -7.37 5.76
N ALA A 295 -2.72 -8.12 6.61
CA ALA A 295 -2.53 -7.81 8.01
C ALA A 295 -1.03 -7.67 8.30
N PRO A 296 -0.42 -6.50 8.01
CA PRO A 296 0.99 -6.29 8.22
C PRO A 296 1.34 -6.31 9.70
N LEU A 297 2.51 -6.84 10.03
CA LEU A 297 3.01 -6.90 11.40
C LEU A 297 4.33 -6.15 11.52
N ALA A 298 4.48 -5.39 12.60
CA ALA A 298 5.77 -4.90 13.09
C ALA A 298 6.13 -5.67 14.38
N ILE A 299 7.30 -6.30 14.39
CA ILE A 299 7.77 -7.13 15.50
C ILE A 299 9.09 -6.57 16.03
N VAL A 300 9.14 -6.26 17.33
CA VAL A 300 10.30 -5.64 17.99
C VAL A 300 10.94 -6.50 19.07
#